data_cf2a01cad2d81f2481f6fcad51a8d837
#
_entry.id   cf2a01cad2d81f2481f6fcad51a8d837
#
_cell.length_a   1.000
_cell.length_b   1.000
_cell.length_c   1.000
_cell.angle_alpha   90.00
_cell.angle_beta   90.00
_cell.angle_gamma   90.00
#
_symmetry.space_group_name_H-M   'P 1'
#
loop_
_entity.id
_entity.type
_entity.pdbx_description
1 polymer ?
#
loop_
_entity_poly.entity_id
_entity_poly.type
_entity_poly.pdbx_seq_one_letter_code
_entity_poly.pdbx_strand_id
1 'polypeptide(L)'
;MQRRSLLQGALATSPLFAGLISGCASTAKSLPTPYAVTIRIDDGVNPDGRGQAAPILVKVFELKSSGNFETADYFALQDRDRETLSTELVNADQAIMRSGEERVFKREAGLDSRSIGIIAGYRKLEAARWRIVLPLKEPKQTNLYKVWQFSPSEQAVRIAIRKTGIELLPSR
;
A
#
# COMPACT_ATOMS: atom_id res chain seq x y z
N MET A 1 -60.05 -58.31 -44.67
CA MET A 1 -60.67 -58.03 -43.36
C MET A 1 -59.77 -57.01 -42.63
N GLN A 2 -60.10 -55.73 -42.73
CA GLN A 2 -60.73 -54.82 -41.77
C GLN A 2 -60.20 -55.04 -40.34
N ARG A 3 -59.50 -54.01 -39.71
CA ARG A 3 -60.00 -52.83 -39.02
C ARG A 3 -58.80 -52.00 -38.63
N ARG A 4 -58.61 -50.74 -38.98
CA ARG A 4 -59.07 -49.50 -38.41
C ARG A 4 -58.96 -49.41 -36.88
N SER A 5 -58.05 -48.49 -36.38
CA SER A 5 -58.26 -47.55 -35.30
C SER A 5 -56.98 -46.72 -35.21
N LEU A 6 -56.94 -45.51 -35.62
CA LEU A 6 -57.35 -44.22 -35.04
C LEU A 6 -56.67 -43.88 -33.70
N LEU A 7 -55.83 -42.88 -33.80
CA LEU A 7 -55.75 -41.61 -32.94
C LEU A 7 -55.26 -41.80 -31.53
N GLN A 8 -54.28 -41.10 -31.12
CA GLN A 8 -54.46 -39.71 -30.64
C GLN A 8 -53.12 -39.11 -30.36
N GLY A 9 -52.91 -37.87 -30.83
CA GLY A 9 -51.77 -37.02 -30.53
C GLY A 9 -51.85 -36.52 -29.11
N ALA A 10 -50.71 -36.44 -28.50
CA ALA A 10 -50.47 -35.62 -27.30
C ALA A 10 -49.33 -34.67 -27.62
N LEU A 11 -49.68 -33.45 -27.94
CA LEU A 11 -48.80 -32.29 -27.93
C LEU A 11 -48.36 -32.05 -26.49
N ALA A 12 -47.16 -32.48 -26.14
CA ALA A 12 -46.51 -32.06 -24.91
C ALA A 12 -45.82 -30.75 -25.19
N THR A 13 -46.49 -29.64 -24.87
CA THR A 13 -45.91 -28.31 -24.77
C THR A 13 -44.98 -28.27 -23.55
N SER A 14 -43.69 -28.37 -23.77
CA SER A 14 -42.67 -28.09 -22.75
C SER A 14 -42.61 -26.58 -22.52
N PRO A 15 -42.87 -26.08 -21.32
CA PRO A 15 -42.57 -24.71 -20.99
C PRO A 15 -41.07 -24.56 -20.91
N LEU A 16 -40.51 -23.76 -21.82
CA LEU A 16 -39.13 -23.28 -21.80
C LEU A 16 -38.99 -22.35 -20.58
N PHE A 17 -38.55 -22.91 -19.47
CA PHE A 17 -38.18 -22.14 -18.27
C PHE A 17 -36.85 -21.44 -18.58
N ALA A 18 -36.93 -20.27 -19.23
CA ALA A 18 -35.81 -19.36 -19.37
C ALA A 18 -35.47 -18.81 -17.96
N GLY A 19 -34.59 -19.51 -17.27
CA GLY A 19 -34.01 -19.00 -16.00
C GLY A 19 -33.24 -17.73 -16.26
N LEU A 20 -33.82 -16.61 -15.92
CA LEU A 20 -33.15 -15.31 -15.79
C LEU A 20 -32.12 -15.43 -14.67
N ILE A 21 -30.89 -15.80 -15.02
CA ILE A 21 -29.75 -15.64 -14.11
C ILE A 21 -29.48 -14.13 -14.03
N SER A 22 -30.19 -13.48 -13.09
CA SER A 22 -29.85 -12.12 -12.68
C SER A 22 -28.48 -12.17 -12.01
N GLY A 23 -27.41 -12.04 -12.80
CA GLY A 23 -26.07 -11.79 -12.30
C GLY A 23 -26.11 -10.47 -11.54
N CYS A 24 -26.09 -10.51 -10.20
CA CYS A 24 -25.82 -9.35 -9.38
C CYS A 24 -24.41 -8.87 -9.69
N ALA A 25 -24.28 -8.00 -10.69
CA ALA A 25 -23.05 -7.26 -10.91
C ALA A 25 -22.85 -6.39 -9.68
N SER A 26 -21.87 -6.75 -8.82
CA SER A 26 -21.46 -5.93 -7.69
C SER A 26 -20.95 -4.59 -8.24
N THR A 27 -21.67 -3.52 -7.96
CA THR A 27 -21.27 -2.15 -8.30
C THR A 27 -20.29 -1.55 -7.29
N ALA A 28 -19.72 -2.37 -6.41
CA ALA A 28 -18.74 -1.94 -5.45
C ALA A 28 -17.43 -1.54 -6.14
N LYS A 29 -17.00 -0.30 -5.92
CA LYS A 29 -15.71 0.24 -6.38
C LYS A 29 -14.79 0.41 -5.18
N SER A 30 -13.56 -0.12 -5.28
CA SER A 30 -12.53 0.14 -4.28
C SER A 30 -11.87 1.48 -4.57
N LEU A 31 -11.80 2.33 -3.56
CA LEU A 31 -11.11 3.62 -3.62
C LEU A 31 -9.77 3.52 -2.89
N PRO A 32 -8.66 3.92 -3.52
CA PRO A 32 -7.36 3.95 -2.87
C PRO A 32 -7.39 4.88 -1.66
N THR A 33 -6.64 4.56 -0.61
CA THR A 33 -6.51 5.42 0.57
C THR A 33 -5.32 6.35 0.38
N PRO A 34 -5.52 7.68 0.34
CA PRO A 34 -4.40 8.62 0.28
C PRO A 34 -3.60 8.56 1.59
N TYR A 35 -2.29 8.71 1.49
CA TYR A 35 -1.43 8.80 2.67
C TYR A 35 -0.44 9.96 2.57
N ALA A 36 -0.02 10.46 3.74
CA ALA A 36 1.03 11.44 3.87
C ALA A 36 1.99 11.00 4.98
N VAL A 37 3.27 10.86 4.62
CA VAL A 37 4.35 10.58 5.57
C VAL A 37 5.15 11.85 5.76
N THR A 38 5.04 12.46 6.94
CA THR A 38 5.85 13.60 7.35
C THR A 38 7.09 13.09 8.06
N ILE A 39 8.26 13.35 7.51
CA ILE A 39 9.54 12.93 8.07
C ILE A 39 10.31 14.18 8.51
N ARG A 40 10.67 14.21 9.78
CA ARG A 40 11.49 15.25 10.38
C ARG A 40 12.85 14.67 10.79
N ILE A 41 13.91 15.38 10.48
CA ILE A 41 15.28 15.06 10.92
C ILE A 41 15.58 15.85 12.19
N ASP A 42 15.87 15.16 13.29
CA ASP A 42 16.28 15.80 14.54
C ASP A 42 17.69 16.37 14.42
N ASP A 43 18.04 17.26 15.35
CA ASP A 43 19.36 17.87 15.38
C ASP A 43 20.46 16.86 15.71
N GLY A 44 21.62 17.02 15.06
CA GLY A 44 22.79 16.19 15.28
C GLY A 44 22.65 14.73 14.82
N VAL A 45 21.72 14.43 13.90
CA VAL A 45 21.57 13.11 13.28
C VAL A 45 22.77 12.81 12.36
N ASN A 46 23.14 11.53 12.28
CA ASN A 46 24.15 11.01 11.37
C ASN A 46 25.51 11.72 11.47
N PRO A 47 26.11 11.85 12.68
CA PRO A 47 27.32 12.66 12.86
C PRO A 47 28.50 12.12 12.05
N ASP A 48 29.29 13.03 11.49
CA ASP A 48 30.56 12.72 10.84
C ASP A 48 31.67 12.40 11.86
N GLY A 49 32.90 12.16 11.37
CA GLY A 49 34.07 11.90 12.23
C GLY A 49 34.47 13.06 13.16
N ARG A 50 33.91 14.27 12.94
CA ARG A 50 34.10 15.45 13.77
C ARG A 50 32.90 15.73 14.69
N GLY A 51 31.89 14.86 14.67
CA GLY A 51 30.67 15.04 15.46
C GLY A 51 29.66 16.00 14.87
N GLN A 52 29.89 16.51 13.64
CA GLN A 52 28.94 17.41 12.97
C GLN A 52 27.85 16.60 12.26
N ALA A 53 26.61 17.11 12.32
CA ALA A 53 25.47 16.49 11.63
C ALA A 53 25.74 16.42 10.11
N ALA A 54 25.61 15.24 9.54
CA ALA A 54 25.74 15.04 8.10
C ALA A 54 24.37 14.75 7.46
N PRO A 55 24.21 15.03 6.16
CA PRO A 55 23.01 14.65 5.44
C PRO A 55 22.74 13.15 5.54
N ILE A 56 21.47 12.77 5.53
CA ILE A 56 20.99 11.39 5.60
C ILE A 56 20.07 11.08 4.42
N LEU A 57 20.31 9.97 3.74
CA LEU A 57 19.37 9.47 2.75
C LEU A 57 18.16 8.87 3.44
N VAL A 58 16.98 9.27 3.01
CA VAL A 58 15.71 8.69 3.45
C VAL A 58 14.98 8.15 2.24
N LYS A 59 14.47 6.93 2.33
CA LYS A 59 13.72 6.30 1.27
C LYS A 59 12.41 5.76 1.84
N VAL A 60 11.30 6.04 1.15
CA VAL A 60 9.94 5.65 1.52
C VAL A 60 9.43 4.70 0.46
N PHE A 61 8.99 3.52 0.87
CA PHE A 61 8.50 2.46 0.02
C PHE A 61 7.02 2.25 0.25
N GLU A 62 6.27 2.10 -0.82
CA GLU A 62 4.92 1.59 -0.81
C GLU A 62 4.93 0.12 -1.18
N LEU A 63 4.38 -0.73 -0.32
CA LEU A 63 4.54 -2.18 -0.38
C LEU A 63 3.20 -2.90 -0.38
N LYS A 64 3.09 -3.99 -1.18
CA LYS A 64 1.97 -4.95 -1.11
C LYS A 64 2.10 -5.87 0.08
N SER A 65 3.32 -6.25 0.44
CA SER A 65 3.67 -7.01 1.63
C SER A 65 5.05 -6.54 2.13
N SER A 66 5.38 -6.83 3.38
CA SER A 66 6.63 -6.36 4.00
C SER A 66 7.70 -7.47 4.16
N GLY A 67 7.44 -8.69 3.72
CA GLY A 67 8.30 -9.84 3.98
C GLY A 67 9.75 -9.66 3.50
N ASN A 68 9.92 -9.36 2.20
CA ASN A 68 11.25 -9.12 1.64
C ASN A 68 11.87 -7.84 2.21
N PHE A 69 11.06 -6.80 2.46
CA PHE A 69 11.54 -5.55 3.05
C PHE A 69 12.11 -5.76 4.47
N GLU A 70 11.46 -6.58 5.30
CA GLU A 70 11.89 -6.84 6.68
C GLU A 70 13.14 -7.71 6.77
N THR A 71 13.39 -8.57 5.79
CA THR A 71 14.52 -9.50 5.77
C THR A 71 15.74 -8.99 5.01
N ALA A 72 15.55 -8.08 4.06
CA ALA A 72 16.63 -7.53 3.25
C ALA A 72 17.61 -6.68 4.06
N ASP A 73 18.87 -6.65 3.63
CA ASP A 73 19.87 -5.72 4.15
C ASP A 73 19.66 -4.29 3.63
N TYR A 74 20.30 -3.32 4.29
CA TYR A 74 20.17 -1.91 3.95
C TYR A 74 20.58 -1.59 2.51
N PHE A 75 21.71 -2.10 2.05
CA PHE A 75 22.27 -1.79 0.73
C PHE A 75 21.43 -2.40 -0.40
N ALA A 76 20.85 -3.58 -0.18
CA ALA A 76 19.92 -4.18 -1.11
C ALA A 76 18.67 -3.30 -1.29
N LEU A 77 18.12 -2.75 -0.19
CA LEU A 77 16.98 -1.83 -0.26
C LEU A 77 17.33 -0.45 -0.82
N GLN A 78 18.56 0.05 -0.56
CA GLN A 78 19.00 1.33 -1.07
C GLN A 78 19.24 1.29 -2.58
N ASP A 79 20.03 0.33 -3.06
CA ASP A 79 20.64 0.36 -4.39
C ASP A 79 19.93 -0.57 -5.39
N ARG A 80 19.26 -1.63 -4.91
CA ARG A 80 18.62 -2.67 -5.73
C ARG A 80 17.20 -2.98 -5.25
N ASP A 81 16.46 -1.96 -4.83
CA ASP A 81 15.13 -2.09 -4.25
C ASP A 81 14.16 -2.86 -5.15
N ARG A 82 14.13 -2.58 -6.46
CA ARG A 82 13.26 -3.25 -7.42
C ARG A 82 13.54 -4.74 -7.55
N GLU A 83 14.81 -5.11 -7.54
CA GLU A 83 15.24 -6.51 -7.59
C GLU A 83 14.91 -7.21 -6.25
N THR A 84 15.28 -6.56 -5.14
CA THR A 84 15.12 -7.09 -3.79
C THR A 84 13.66 -7.28 -3.40
N LEU A 85 12.82 -6.29 -3.66
CA LEU A 85 11.41 -6.30 -3.30
C LEU A 85 10.52 -6.94 -4.36
N SER A 86 10.98 -7.00 -5.61
CA SER A 86 10.29 -7.64 -6.73
C SER A 86 8.80 -7.22 -6.80
N THR A 87 7.89 -8.18 -6.71
CA THR A 87 6.44 -7.97 -6.80
C THR A 87 5.82 -7.29 -5.56
N GLU A 88 6.55 -7.20 -4.45
CA GLU A 88 6.08 -6.50 -3.25
C GLU A 88 6.15 -4.98 -3.39
N LEU A 89 7.07 -4.46 -4.23
CA LEU A 89 7.24 -3.03 -4.43
C LEU A 89 6.15 -2.46 -5.32
N VAL A 90 5.42 -1.48 -4.82
CA VAL A 90 4.48 -0.67 -5.61
C VAL A 90 5.16 0.61 -6.07
N ASN A 91 5.80 1.33 -5.13
CA ASN A 91 6.48 2.58 -5.41
C ASN A 91 7.60 2.85 -4.39
N ALA A 92 8.56 3.70 -4.78
CA ALA A 92 9.61 4.20 -3.89
C ALA A 92 9.90 5.68 -4.18
N ASP A 93 10.01 6.47 -3.13
CA ASP A 93 10.48 7.85 -3.14
C ASP A 93 11.74 7.97 -2.30
N GLN A 94 12.63 8.89 -2.65
CA GLN A 94 13.83 9.14 -1.86
C GLN A 94 14.18 10.62 -1.78
N ALA A 95 14.85 10.99 -0.71
CA ALA A 95 15.39 12.32 -0.52
C ALA A 95 16.65 12.27 0.34
N ILE A 96 17.60 13.16 0.05
CA ILE A 96 18.70 13.47 0.97
C ILE A 96 18.24 14.64 1.83
N MET A 97 18.21 14.42 3.14
CA MET A 97 17.69 15.39 4.12
C MET A 97 18.78 15.81 5.11
N ARG A 98 18.66 17.03 5.61
CA ARG A 98 19.60 17.62 6.57
C ARG A 98 18.97 17.74 7.95
N SER A 99 19.84 17.91 8.96
CA SER A 99 19.41 18.21 10.33
C SER A 99 18.44 19.39 10.37
N GLY A 100 17.33 19.25 11.11
CA GLY A 100 16.24 20.22 11.21
C GLY A 100 15.26 20.24 10.02
N GLU A 101 15.55 19.53 8.93
CA GLU A 101 14.66 19.51 7.76
C GLU A 101 13.41 18.63 8.03
N GLU A 102 12.28 19.10 7.51
CA GLU A 102 11.03 18.34 7.48
C GLU A 102 10.56 18.21 6.04
N ARG A 103 10.11 17.00 5.66
CA ARG A 103 9.57 16.71 4.31
C ARG A 103 8.33 15.85 4.39
N VAL A 104 7.39 16.10 3.50
CA VAL A 104 6.16 15.34 3.38
C VAL A 104 6.17 14.56 2.06
N PHE A 105 5.97 13.26 2.15
CA PHE A 105 5.75 12.35 1.04
C PHE A 105 4.26 12.02 0.96
N LYS A 106 3.58 12.47 -0.10
CA LYS A 106 2.14 12.26 -0.30
C LYS A 106 1.87 11.43 -1.53
N ARG A 107 0.95 10.46 -1.40
CA ARG A 107 0.48 9.64 -2.51
C ARG A 107 -0.94 9.12 -2.27
N GLU A 108 -1.58 8.72 -3.35
CA GLU A 108 -2.70 7.78 -3.32
C GLU A 108 -2.12 6.36 -3.36
N ALA A 109 -2.41 5.56 -2.35
CA ALA A 109 -1.90 4.19 -2.28
C ALA A 109 -2.47 3.33 -3.42
N GLY A 110 -1.71 2.37 -3.91
CA GLY A 110 -2.24 1.33 -4.78
C GLY A 110 -3.33 0.51 -4.07
N LEU A 111 -4.28 -0.03 -4.82
CA LEU A 111 -5.35 -0.86 -4.24
C LEU A 111 -4.81 -2.11 -3.52
N ASP A 112 -3.64 -2.59 -3.93
CA ASP A 112 -2.97 -3.76 -3.34
C ASP A 112 -1.98 -3.37 -2.24
N SER A 113 -1.75 -2.08 -2.00
CA SER A 113 -0.79 -1.62 -1.00
C SER A 113 -1.30 -1.91 0.41
N ARG A 114 -0.41 -2.43 1.27
CA ARG A 114 -0.73 -2.83 2.65
C ARG A 114 0.20 -2.23 3.68
N SER A 115 1.38 -1.74 3.27
CA SER A 115 2.35 -1.17 4.20
C SER A 115 3.23 -0.09 3.56
N ILE A 116 3.79 0.76 4.42
CA ILE A 116 4.82 1.74 4.10
C ILE A 116 6.09 1.29 4.80
N GLY A 117 7.15 1.04 4.03
CA GLY A 117 8.50 0.84 4.54
C GLY A 117 9.29 2.15 4.51
N ILE A 118 10.10 2.41 5.52
CA ILE A 118 11.00 3.58 5.54
C ILE A 118 12.37 3.11 5.95
N ILE A 119 13.40 3.54 5.22
CA ILE A 119 14.80 3.36 5.58
C ILE A 119 15.51 4.71 5.68
N ALA A 120 16.52 4.76 6.55
CA ALA A 120 17.40 5.91 6.70
C ALA A 120 18.87 5.49 6.72
N GLY A 121 19.68 6.16 5.91
CA GLY A 121 21.09 5.83 5.66
C GLY A 121 22.03 6.32 6.74
N TYR A 122 21.98 5.70 7.91
CA TYR A 122 22.90 5.98 8.99
C TYR A 122 24.33 5.53 8.66
N ARG A 123 25.33 6.31 9.02
CA ARG A 123 26.75 5.92 8.89
C ARG A 123 27.10 4.69 9.75
N LYS A 124 26.43 4.55 10.91
CA LYS A 124 26.58 3.42 11.82
C LYS A 124 25.30 2.61 11.82
N LEU A 125 25.08 1.82 10.76
CA LEU A 125 23.86 1.03 10.59
C LEU A 125 23.64 0.04 11.73
N GLU A 126 24.71 -0.59 12.23
CA GLU A 126 24.61 -1.59 13.30
C GLU A 126 24.15 -0.99 14.63
N ALA A 127 24.37 0.32 14.83
CA ALA A 127 24.00 1.03 16.06
C ALA A 127 22.67 1.77 15.95
N ALA A 128 21.99 1.69 14.80
CA ALA A 128 20.78 2.46 14.55
C ALA A 128 19.61 1.56 14.10
N ARG A 129 18.41 1.87 14.56
CA ARG A 129 17.20 1.33 13.98
C ARG A 129 16.90 2.04 12.66
N TRP A 130 17.54 1.58 11.60
CA TRP A 130 17.55 2.22 10.30
C TRP A 130 16.34 1.95 9.42
N ARG A 131 15.43 1.04 9.82
CA ARG A 131 14.17 0.75 9.11
C ARG A 131 12.96 0.70 10.05
N ILE A 132 11.79 1.00 9.48
CA ILE A 132 10.50 0.83 10.12
C ILE A 132 9.46 0.42 9.05
N VAL A 133 8.50 -0.39 9.45
CA VAL A 133 7.32 -0.74 8.65
C VAL A 133 6.07 -0.25 9.36
N LEU A 134 5.16 0.33 8.59
CA LEU A 134 3.90 0.89 9.08
C LEU A 134 2.74 0.33 8.24
N PRO A 135 1.65 -0.09 8.85
CA PRO A 135 0.49 -0.55 8.11
C PRO A 135 -0.19 0.60 7.37
N LEU A 136 -0.62 0.35 6.14
CA LEU A 136 -1.55 1.20 5.40
C LEU A 136 -2.99 0.76 5.67
N LYS A 137 -3.90 1.74 5.75
CA LYS A 137 -5.34 1.46 5.81
C LYS A 137 -5.78 0.80 4.51
N GLU A 138 -6.63 -0.20 4.64
CA GLU A 138 -7.21 -0.87 3.49
C GLU A 138 -8.05 0.09 2.62
N PRO A 139 -8.09 -0.16 1.29
CA PRO A 139 -8.97 0.59 0.38
C PRO A 139 -10.42 0.50 0.84
N LYS A 140 -11.12 1.63 0.84
CA LYS A 140 -12.54 1.64 1.16
C LYS A 140 -13.37 1.13 -0.01
N GLN A 141 -14.30 0.24 0.27
CA GLN A 141 -15.32 -0.17 -0.68
C GLN A 141 -16.46 0.85 -0.68
N THR A 142 -16.86 1.33 -1.85
CA THR A 142 -17.98 2.25 -2.01
C THR A 142 -18.89 1.76 -3.12
N ASN A 143 -20.19 2.06 -3.02
CA ASN A 143 -21.14 1.82 -4.09
C ASN A 143 -21.20 3.05 -5.03
N LEU A 144 -21.40 2.83 -6.33
CA LEU A 144 -21.50 3.89 -7.34
C LEU A 144 -22.50 5.00 -6.97
N TYR A 145 -23.54 4.68 -6.22
CA TYR A 145 -24.55 5.65 -5.73
C TYR A 145 -24.08 6.55 -4.58
N LYS A 146 -22.92 6.25 -3.96
CA LYS A 146 -22.37 6.99 -2.80
C LYS A 146 -21.00 7.61 -3.05
N VAL A 147 -20.51 7.60 -4.28
CA VAL A 147 -19.16 8.12 -4.63
C VAL A 147 -18.98 9.59 -4.23
N TRP A 148 -20.05 10.38 -4.22
CA TRP A 148 -20.03 11.78 -3.83
C TRP A 148 -19.98 12.02 -2.31
N GLN A 149 -20.23 10.98 -1.49
CA GLN A 149 -20.25 11.09 -0.03
C GLN A 149 -18.94 10.67 0.66
N PHE A 150 -17.98 10.04 -0.04
CA PHE A 150 -16.82 9.40 0.59
C PHE A 150 -15.53 9.65 -0.17
N SER A 151 -14.86 10.75 0.16
CA SER A 151 -13.41 10.79 -0.03
C SER A 151 -12.77 9.96 1.10
N PRO A 152 -11.90 8.98 0.79
CA PRO A 152 -11.15 8.29 1.83
C PRO A 152 -10.34 9.32 2.63
N SER A 153 -10.40 9.26 3.96
CA SER A 153 -9.59 10.15 4.80
C SER A 153 -8.11 9.80 4.62
N GLU A 154 -7.28 10.80 4.35
CA GLU A 154 -5.82 10.65 4.28
C GLU A 154 -5.28 10.01 5.57
N GLN A 155 -4.42 9.01 5.43
CA GLN A 155 -3.66 8.47 6.53
C GLN A 155 -2.41 9.32 6.76
N ALA A 156 -2.44 10.19 7.76
CA ALA A 156 -1.28 10.97 8.14
C ALA A 156 -0.38 10.17 9.10
N VAL A 157 0.90 10.07 8.76
CA VAL A 157 1.94 9.43 9.58
C VAL A 157 3.06 10.42 9.82
N ARG A 158 3.56 10.51 11.05
CA ARG A 158 4.66 11.39 11.43
C ARG A 158 5.83 10.57 11.95
N ILE A 159 7.01 10.81 11.38
CA ILE A 159 8.24 10.08 11.67
C ILE A 159 9.31 11.08 12.10
N ALA A 160 10.06 10.76 13.16
CA ALA A 160 11.30 11.42 13.51
C ALA A 160 12.49 10.50 13.20
N ILE A 161 13.48 11.06 12.51
CA ILE A 161 14.78 10.41 12.33
C ILE A 161 15.73 11.01 13.37
N ARG A 162 16.10 10.17 14.36
CA ARG A 162 16.92 10.54 15.50
C ARG A 162 18.33 9.94 15.41
N LYS A 163 19.19 10.28 16.34
CA LYS A 163 20.57 9.74 16.38
C LYS A 163 20.64 8.22 16.43
N THR A 164 19.67 7.58 17.10
CA THR A 164 19.63 6.12 17.36
C THR A 164 18.66 5.37 16.48
N GLY A 165 17.93 6.05 15.60
CA GLY A 165 17.02 5.36 14.67
C GLY A 165 15.78 6.14 14.30
N ILE A 166 14.94 5.47 13.56
CA ILE A 166 13.64 5.96 13.09
C ILE A 166 12.59 5.71 14.19
N GLU A 167 11.78 6.71 14.49
CA GLU A 167 10.70 6.63 15.48
C GLU A 167 9.37 7.13 14.91
N LEU A 168 8.31 6.41 15.22
CA LEU A 168 6.94 6.84 14.94
C LEU A 168 6.51 7.88 15.99
N LEU A 169 6.04 9.02 15.53
CA LEU A 169 5.48 10.06 16.41
C LEU A 169 3.96 9.90 16.52
N PRO A 170 3.35 10.25 17.68
CA PRO A 170 1.91 10.24 17.81
C PRO A 170 1.24 11.17 16.80
N SER A 171 0.12 10.74 16.24
CA SER A 171 -0.77 11.59 15.46
C SER A 171 -1.36 12.67 16.36
N ARG A 172 -1.26 13.92 15.95
CA ARG A 172 -1.97 15.03 16.63
C ARG A 172 -3.43 15.02 16.25
#